data_ac3937d902377fe8d4d33c81319c0687
#
_entry.id   ac3937d902377fe8d4d33c81319c0687
#
_cell.length_a   1.000
_cell.length_b   1.000
_cell.length_c   1.000
_cell.angle_alpha   90.00
_cell.angle_beta   90.00
_cell.angle_gamma   90.00
#
_symmetry.space_group_name_H-M   'P 1'
#
loop_
_entity.id
_entity.type
_entity.pdbx_description
1 polymer ?
#
loop_
_entity_poly.entity_id
_entity_poly.type
_entity_poly.pdbx_seq_one_letter_code
_entity_poly.pdbx_strand_id
1 'polypeptide(L)'
;FSDDLTLVAGITSFYLNIGESFSPFEPRLGLKWNTSEKGALSFGLGYHSQTQPMYTRYYINEGNNEAHNEGLGLTYSKHAVLGYSHQISKNVGLKVETYYQDLTGIPVETSPSAFSLMNAGSGFARVFPDTLVNEGTGYNYGVEFTLQRYFNKNWHALFSGCLYNSRYVASDGIERNTSFNGM
;
A
#
# COMPACT_ATOMS: atom_id res chain seq x y z
N PHE A 1 26.69 16.97 3.99
CA PHE A 1 25.28 16.93 4.38
C PHE A 1 25.11 17.88 5.56
N SER A 2 24.00 18.62 5.62
CA SER A 2 23.66 19.51 6.74
C SER A 2 23.09 18.66 7.89
N ASP A 3 23.26 19.12 9.14
CA ASP A 3 22.63 18.49 10.32
C ASP A 3 21.08 18.50 10.23
N ASP A 4 20.54 19.36 9.38
CA ASP A 4 19.11 19.49 9.13
C ASP A 4 18.56 18.52 8.08
N LEU A 5 19.42 17.82 7.34
CA LEU A 5 19.01 16.97 6.23
C LEU A 5 19.40 15.51 6.49
N THR A 6 18.41 14.65 6.59
CA THR A 6 18.59 13.19 6.73
C THR A 6 18.15 12.49 5.45
N LEU A 7 19.03 11.70 4.87
CA LEU A 7 18.77 10.82 3.75
C LEU A 7 18.84 9.36 4.20
N VAL A 8 17.82 8.59 3.86
CA VAL A 8 17.78 7.13 4.06
C VAL A 8 17.54 6.48 2.70
N ALA A 9 18.42 5.58 2.30
CA ALA A 9 18.26 4.79 1.09
C ALA A 9 18.40 3.30 1.43
N GLY A 10 17.62 2.49 0.79
CA GLY A 10 17.62 1.04 0.98
C GLY A 10 17.23 0.32 -0.30
N ILE A 11 17.64 -0.93 -0.39
CA ILE A 11 17.25 -1.86 -1.43
C ILE A 11 16.97 -3.21 -0.81
N THR A 12 15.90 -3.85 -1.21
CA THR A 12 15.52 -5.20 -0.78
C THR A 12 15.27 -6.08 -2.00
N SER A 13 15.40 -7.37 -1.83
CA SER A 13 14.91 -8.41 -2.73
C SER A 13 14.67 -9.65 -1.88
N PHE A 14 13.68 -10.45 -2.23
CA PHE A 14 13.42 -11.72 -1.57
C PHE A 14 13.28 -12.85 -2.59
N TYR A 15 13.57 -14.04 -2.15
CA TYR A 15 13.36 -15.25 -2.94
C TYR A 15 12.08 -15.94 -2.48
N LEU A 16 11.20 -16.19 -3.41
CA LEU A 16 9.98 -16.94 -3.19
C LEU A 16 10.23 -18.40 -3.61
N ASN A 17 10.39 -19.29 -2.64
CA ASN A 17 10.63 -20.73 -2.89
C ASN A 17 9.45 -21.39 -3.63
N ILE A 18 8.26 -20.88 -3.42
CA ILE A 18 7.03 -21.24 -4.12
C ILE A 18 7.02 -20.53 -5.47
N GLY A 19 7.19 -21.28 -6.57
CA GLY A 19 7.33 -20.73 -7.92
C GLY A 19 8.77 -20.31 -8.27
N GLU A 20 9.74 -20.63 -7.43
CA GLU A 20 11.19 -20.47 -7.67
C GLU A 20 11.57 -19.13 -8.30
N SER A 21 11.01 -18.05 -7.79
CA SER A 21 11.19 -16.70 -8.34
C SER A 21 11.77 -15.70 -7.34
N PHE A 22 12.61 -14.80 -7.84
CA PHE A 22 13.06 -13.63 -7.07
C PHE A 22 12.08 -12.48 -7.26
N SER A 23 11.88 -11.69 -6.19
CA SER A 23 11.33 -10.36 -6.35
C SER A 23 12.29 -9.48 -7.16
N PRO A 24 11.80 -8.44 -7.87
CA PRO A 24 12.70 -7.43 -8.39
C PRO A 24 13.45 -6.74 -7.25
N PHE A 25 14.48 -5.96 -7.58
CA PHE A 25 15.06 -5.04 -6.62
C PHE A 25 14.04 -3.98 -6.23
N GLU A 26 13.85 -3.80 -4.94
CA GLU A 26 12.87 -2.88 -4.35
C GLU A 26 13.60 -1.70 -3.70
N PRO A 27 13.90 -0.63 -4.46
CA PRO A 27 14.54 0.55 -3.93
C PRO A 27 13.57 1.35 -3.04
N ARG A 28 14.12 1.96 -1.99
CA ARG A 28 13.44 2.87 -1.08
C ARG A 28 14.31 4.09 -0.83
N LEU A 29 13.68 5.25 -0.86
CA LEU A 29 14.33 6.52 -0.58
C LEU A 29 13.49 7.31 0.41
N GLY A 30 14.10 7.81 1.46
CA GLY A 30 13.51 8.72 2.42
C GLY A 30 14.38 9.95 2.60
N LEU A 31 13.77 11.13 2.53
CA LEU A 31 14.39 12.40 2.80
C LEU A 31 13.63 13.10 3.92
N LYS A 32 14.34 13.59 4.93
CA LYS A 32 13.78 14.46 5.96
C LYS A 32 14.61 15.72 6.04
N TRP A 33 13.94 16.87 5.95
CA TRP A 33 14.54 18.18 6.07
C TRP A 33 13.90 18.94 7.21
N ASN A 34 14.68 19.26 8.25
CA ASN A 34 14.28 20.12 9.35
C ASN A 34 14.30 21.57 8.85
N THR A 35 13.13 22.12 8.52
CA THR A 35 12.98 23.49 8.00
C THR A 35 13.12 24.54 9.10
N SER A 36 12.97 24.12 10.35
CA SER A 36 13.14 24.95 11.55
C SER A 36 13.25 24.03 12.79
N GLU A 37 13.52 24.62 13.96
CA GLU A 37 13.51 23.88 15.24
C GLU A 37 12.17 23.18 15.53
N LYS A 38 11.08 23.60 14.89
CA LYS A 38 9.73 23.08 15.13
C LYS A 38 9.08 22.45 13.92
N GLY A 39 9.67 22.56 12.74
CA GLY A 39 9.08 22.10 11.50
C GLY A 39 10.00 21.19 10.71
N ALA A 40 9.48 20.12 10.12
CA ALA A 40 10.21 19.27 9.22
C ALA A 40 9.33 18.82 8.04
N LEU A 41 9.93 18.82 6.85
CA LEU A 41 9.39 18.18 5.65
C LEU A 41 9.98 16.78 5.51
N SER A 42 9.16 15.85 5.06
CA SER A 42 9.58 14.49 4.73
C SER A 42 9.09 14.10 3.35
N PHE A 43 9.92 13.36 2.63
CA PHE A 43 9.59 12.82 1.33
C PHE A 43 10.03 11.35 1.29
N GLY A 44 9.15 10.48 0.79
CA GLY A 44 9.42 9.05 0.67
C GLY A 44 9.05 8.54 -0.71
N LEU A 45 9.88 7.69 -1.27
CA LEU A 45 9.62 6.91 -2.47
C LEU A 45 9.89 5.44 -2.18
N GLY A 46 9.08 4.56 -2.74
CA GLY A 46 9.30 3.13 -2.62
C GLY A 46 8.72 2.35 -3.79
N TYR A 47 9.41 1.26 -4.11
CA TYR A 47 8.93 0.20 -4.98
C TYR A 47 8.88 -1.08 -4.16
N HIS A 48 7.75 -1.76 -4.17
CA HIS A 48 7.51 -2.97 -3.38
C HIS A 48 6.80 -4.01 -4.22
N SER A 49 7.02 -5.26 -3.87
CA SER A 49 6.22 -6.36 -4.40
C SER A 49 5.65 -7.22 -3.27
N GLN A 50 4.57 -7.90 -3.57
CA GLN A 50 3.87 -8.77 -2.62
C GLN A 50 3.37 -10.02 -3.33
N THR A 51 3.53 -11.17 -2.67
CA THR A 51 2.89 -12.42 -3.10
C THR A 51 1.41 -12.43 -2.75
N GLN A 52 0.66 -13.24 -3.48
CA GLN A 52 -0.75 -13.45 -3.21
C GLN A 52 -0.96 -14.27 -1.94
N PRO A 53 -2.12 -14.14 -1.27
CA PRO A 53 -2.47 -14.99 -0.13
C PRO A 53 -2.39 -16.48 -0.50
N MET A 54 -1.88 -17.31 0.40
CA MET A 54 -1.68 -18.74 0.16
C MET A 54 -2.99 -19.47 -0.18
N TYR A 55 -4.09 -19.11 0.45
CA TYR A 55 -5.40 -19.69 0.17
C TYR A 55 -5.94 -19.33 -1.23
N THR A 56 -5.51 -18.21 -1.83
CA THR A 56 -5.84 -17.86 -3.22
C THR A 56 -4.95 -18.64 -4.20
N ARG A 57 -3.65 -18.72 -3.88
CA ARG A 57 -2.65 -19.36 -4.75
C ARG A 57 -2.85 -20.88 -4.84
N TYR A 58 -3.15 -21.54 -3.72
CA TYR A 58 -3.30 -23.00 -3.61
C TYR A 58 -4.76 -23.45 -3.54
N TYR A 59 -5.68 -22.62 -3.97
CA TYR A 59 -7.05 -23.05 -4.11
C TYR A 59 -7.14 -24.15 -5.18
N ILE A 60 -7.70 -25.29 -4.81
CA ILE A 60 -7.95 -26.41 -5.69
C ILE A 60 -9.42 -26.35 -6.10
N ASN A 61 -9.67 -26.26 -7.40
CA ASN A 61 -11.02 -26.31 -7.92
C ASN A 61 -11.60 -27.71 -7.75
N GLU A 62 -12.77 -27.85 -7.10
CA GLU A 62 -13.41 -29.11 -6.82
C GLU A 62 -13.85 -29.83 -8.09
N GLY A 63 -14.02 -29.15 -9.22
CA GLY A 63 -14.49 -29.72 -10.48
C GLY A 63 -13.40 -30.50 -11.23
N ASN A 64 -12.14 -30.08 -11.17
CA ASN A 64 -11.02 -30.70 -11.90
C ASN A 64 -9.83 -31.09 -11.01
N ASN A 65 -9.87 -30.77 -9.72
CA ASN A 65 -8.84 -31.04 -8.73
C ASN A 65 -7.47 -30.42 -9.10
N GLU A 66 -7.47 -29.24 -9.73
CA GLU A 66 -6.27 -28.50 -10.15
C GLU A 66 -6.14 -27.16 -9.39
N ALA A 67 -4.89 -26.76 -9.09
CA ALA A 67 -4.55 -25.47 -8.49
C ALA A 67 -4.20 -24.45 -9.59
N HIS A 68 -5.20 -23.76 -10.15
CA HIS A 68 -5.03 -22.87 -11.30
C HIS A 68 -4.21 -21.61 -11.00
N ASN A 69 -4.10 -21.21 -9.73
CA ASN A 69 -3.48 -19.94 -9.29
C ASN A 69 -2.04 -20.11 -8.77
N GLU A 70 -1.48 -21.30 -8.82
CA GLU A 70 -0.14 -21.59 -8.29
C GLU A 70 0.96 -20.78 -9.01
N GLY A 71 0.79 -20.55 -10.32
CA GLY A 71 1.69 -19.77 -11.16
C GLY A 71 1.53 -18.23 -11.08
N LEU A 72 0.66 -17.71 -10.22
CA LEU A 72 0.47 -16.26 -10.10
C LEU A 72 1.78 -15.55 -9.74
N GLY A 73 2.06 -14.47 -10.46
CA GLY A 73 3.18 -13.56 -10.19
C GLY A 73 2.98 -12.68 -8.96
N LEU A 74 3.86 -11.72 -8.77
CA LEU A 74 3.77 -10.74 -7.71
C LEU A 74 2.86 -9.57 -8.11
N THR A 75 2.23 -8.94 -7.12
CA THR A 75 1.63 -7.62 -7.26
C THR A 75 2.69 -6.58 -6.90
N TYR A 76 2.75 -5.49 -7.65
CA TYR A 76 3.74 -4.42 -7.50
C TYR A 76 3.08 -3.13 -7.05
N SER A 77 3.81 -2.38 -6.23
CA SER A 77 3.40 -1.07 -5.74
C SER A 77 4.54 -0.06 -5.90
N LYS A 78 4.26 1.05 -6.55
CA LYS A 78 5.10 2.25 -6.52
C LYS A 78 4.38 3.28 -5.67
N HIS A 79 5.06 3.84 -4.68
CA HIS A 79 4.44 4.86 -3.85
C HIS A 79 5.35 6.06 -3.63
N ALA A 80 4.70 7.22 -3.47
CA ALA A 80 5.31 8.47 -3.06
C ALA A 80 4.53 9.04 -1.89
N VAL A 81 5.25 9.58 -0.91
CA VAL A 81 4.67 10.22 0.28
C VAL A 81 5.36 11.57 0.50
N LEU A 82 4.58 12.61 0.74
CA LEU A 82 5.07 13.91 1.17
C LEU A 82 4.43 14.24 2.51
N GLY A 83 5.25 14.54 3.52
CA GLY A 83 4.80 14.84 4.87
C GLY A 83 5.33 16.18 5.37
N TYR A 84 4.55 16.83 6.21
CA TYR A 84 4.97 17.97 7.00
C TYR A 84 4.62 17.71 8.47
N SER A 85 5.60 17.88 9.34
CA SER A 85 5.42 17.82 10.79
C SER A 85 5.76 19.15 11.43
N HIS A 86 4.95 19.58 12.41
CA HIS A 86 5.14 20.83 13.13
C HIS A 86 4.89 20.66 14.63
N GLN A 87 5.86 21.07 15.43
CA GLN A 87 5.73 21.10 16.89
C GLN A 87 5.07 22.43 17.31
N ILE A 88 3.76 22.41 17.52
CA ILE A 88 2.97 23.62 17.88
C ILE A 88 3.41 24.14 19.26
N SER A 89 3.62 23.22 20.21
CA SER A 89 4.13 23.54 21.55
C SER A 89 4.98 22.37 22.07
N LYS A 90 5.59 22.52 23.26
CA LYS A 90 6.40 21.44 23.87
C LYS A 90 5.70 20.09 23.94
N ASN A 91 4.36 20.10 23.99
CA ASN A 91 3.57 18.88 24.18
C ASN A 91 2.52 18.66 23.09
N VAL A 92 2.51 19.46 22.01
CA VAL A 92 1.52 19.33 20.93
C VAL A 92 2.23 19.32 19.58
N GLY A 93 2.06 18.23 18.84
CA GLY A 93 2.57 18.05 17.48
C GLY A 93 1.44 17.88 16.47
N LEU A 94 1.63 18.43 15.29
CA LEU A 94 0.79 18.24 14.10
C LEU A 94 1.61 17.52 13.04
N LYS A 95 1.00 16.56 12.37
CA LYS A 95 1.56 15.91 11.19
C LYS A 95 0.50 15.86 10.10
N VAL A 96 0.88 16.22 8.88
CA VAL A 96 0.05 16.11 7.69
C VAL A 96 0.85 15.37 6.63
N GLU A 97 0.25 14.36 6.01
CA GLU A 97 0.87 13.58 4.95
C GLU A 97 -0.08 13.45 3.76
N THR A 98 0.46 13.51 2.58
CA THR A 98 -0.24 13.14 1.35
C THR A 98 0.53 12.03 0.66
N TYR A 99 -0.18 11.10 0.04
CA TYR A 99 0.43 9.97 -0.63
C TYR A 99 -0.26 9.65 -1.96
N TYR A 100 0.52 9.04 -2.82
CA TYR A 100 0.04 8.40 -4.05
C TYR A 100 0.69 7.02 -4.18
N GLN A 101 -0.11 6.02 -4.52
CA GLN A 101 0.30 4.65 -4.73
C GLN A 101 -0.26 4.13 -6.04
N ASP A 102 0.61 3.63 -6.90
CA ASP A 102 0.28 2.97 -8.16
C ASP A 102 0.48 1.45 -8.00
N LEU A 103 -0.50 0.67 -8.39
CA LEU A 103 -0.55 -0.78 -8.21
C LEU A 103 -0.69 -1.48 -9.56
N THR A 104 0.15 -2.49 -9.79
CA THR A 104 0.16 -3.27 -11.03
C THR A 104 0.33 -4.77 -10.74
N GLY A 105 -0.05 -5.61 -11.70
CA GLY A 105 0.02 -7.06 -11.52
C GLY A 105 -0.98 -7.59 -10.49
N ILE A 106 -2.09 -6.90 -10.30
CA ILE A 106 -3.15 -7.34 -9.40
C ILE A 106 -3.89 -8.52 -10.05
N PRO A 107 -4.11 -9.63 -9.32
CA PRO A 107 -4.88 -10.75 -9.87
C PRO A 107 -6.33 -10.38 -10.13
N VAL A 108 -6.76 -10.68 -11.34
CA VAL A 108 -8.13 -10.52 -11.85
C VAL A 108 -8.55 -11.80 -12.56
N GLU A 109 -9.84 -12.00 -12.79
CA GLU A 109 -10.34 -13.17 -13.53
C GLU A 109 -9.90 -13.13 -15.00
N THR A 110 -9.75 -14.31 -15.61
CA THR A 110 -9.38 -14.45 -17.03
C THR A 110 -10.50 -14.01 -17.98
N SER A 111 -11.75 -14.13 -17.55
CA SER A 111 -12.92 -13.63 -18.27
C SER A 111 -13.22 -12.19 -17.89
N PRO A 112 -13.76 -11.37 -18.80
CA PRO A 112 -14.15 -9.99 -18.47
C PRO A 112 -15.12 -9.94 -17.28
N SER A 113 -14.66 -9.34 -16.18
CA SER A 113 -15.44 -9.23 -14.95
C SER A 113 -14.99 -8.02 -14.11
N ALA A 114 -15.77 -7.70 -13.08
CA ALA A 114 -15.45 -6.68 -12.09
C ALA A 114 -14.55 -7.20 -10.95
N PHE A 115 -14.21 -8.49 -10.96
CA PHE A 115 -13.44 -9.08 -9.87
C PHE A 115 -11.98 -8.62 -9.91
N SER A 116 -11.49 -8.16 -8.77
CA SER A 116 -10.07 -7.85 -8.54
C SER A 116 -9.69 -8.24 -7.11
N LEU A 117 -8.55 -8.87 -6.95
CA LEU A 117 -8.06 -9.26 -5.63
C LEU A 117 -7.76 -8.01 -4.75
N MET A 118 -7.51 -6.85 -5.36
CA MET A 118 -7.39 -5.58 -4.65
C MET A 118 -8.66 -5.21 -3.87
N ASN A 119 -9.83 -5.59 -4.38
CA ASN A 119 -11.11 -5.29 -3.75
C ASN A 119 -11.64 -6.44 -2.88
N ALA A 120 -10.86 -7.48 -2.68
CA ALA A 120 -11.23 -8.64 -1.86
C ALA A 120 -10.84 -8.44 -0.39
N GLY A 121 -11.56 -9.09 0.51
CA GLY A 121 -11.21 -9.16 1.94
C GLY A 121 -11.89 -8.13 2.83
N SER A 122 -12.69 -7.19 2.31
CA SER A 122 -13.42 -6.19 3.12
C SER A 122 -14.42 -6.81 4.12
N GLY A 123 -14.92 -8.02 3.83
CA GLY A 123 -15.90 -8.73 4.65
C GLY A 123 -15.31 -9.83 5.54
N PHE A 124 -14.00 -9.87 5.78
CA PHE A 124 -13.30 -10.97 6.48
C PHE A 124 -13.49 -12.35 5.84
N ALA A 125 -14.15 -12.44 4.69
CA ALA A 125 -14.31 -13.67 3.95
C ALA A 125 -13.01 -13.99 3.18
N ARG A 126 -12.63 -15.26 3.20
CA ARG A 126 -11.62 -15.77 2.27
C ARG A 126 -12.24 -15.86 0.88
N VAL A 127 -11.53 -15.40 -0.11
CA VAL A 127 -11.96 -15.46 -1.50
C VAL A 127 -11.20 -16.59 -2.18
N PHE A 128 -11.92 -17.54 -2.75
CA PHE A 128 -11.40 -18.69 -3.48
C PHE A 128 -11.79 -18.56 -4.95
N PRO A 129 -11.13 -17.65 -5.69
CA PRO A 129 -11.41 -17.47 -7.10
C PRO A 129 -10.86 -18.62 -7.92
N ASP A 130 -11.50 -18.94 -9.02
CA ASP A 130 -11.09 -20.04 -9.89
C ASP A 130 -9.75 -19.72 -10.57
N THR A 131 -9.73 -19.22 -11.76
CA THR A 131 -8.47 -18.93 -12.47
C THR A 131 -8.24 -17.41 -12.54
N LEU A 132 -7.06 -16.99 -12.10
CA LEU A 132 -6.65 -15.59 -12.09
C LEU A 132 -5.41 -15.35 -12.97
N VAL A 133 -5.27 -14.10 -13.42
CA VAL A 133 -4.10 -13.55 -14.12
C VAL A 133 -3.68 -12.22 -13.51
N ASN A 134 -2.37 -11.90 -13.58
CA ASN A 134 -1.80 -10.67 -13.02
C ASN A 134 -1.92 -9.46 -13.98
N GLU A 135 -3.12 -9.13 -14.45
CA GLU A 135 -3.37 -8.07 -15.43
C GLU A 135 -4.10 -6.85 -14.84
N GLY A 136 -4.64 -6.96 -13.64
CA GLY A 136 -5.32 -5.86 -12.97
C GLY A 136 -4.38 -4.74 -12.52
N THR A 137 -4.93 -3.54 -12.46
CA THR A 137 -4.25 -2.33 -11.98
C THR A 137 -5.09 -1.60 -10.95
N GLY A 138 -4.47 -0.69 -10.22
CA GLY A 138 -5.18 0.16 -9.28
C GLY A 138 -4.32 1.31 -8.79
N TYR A 139 -4.94 2.25 -8.10
CA TYR A 139 -4.21 3.33 -7.47
C TYR A 139 -4.95 3.84 -6.23
N ASN A 140 -4.16 4.35 -5.29
CA ASN A 140 -4.63 4.97 -4.07
C ASN A 140 -3.98 6.35 -3.92
N TYR A 141 -4.74 7.33 -3.45
CA TYR A 141 -4.19 8.60 -3.01
C TYR A 141 -5.02 9.18 -1.88
N GLY A 142 -4.37 9.96 -1.04
CA GLY A 142 -5.06 10.54 0.10
C GLY A 142 -4.25 11.57 0.85
N VAL A 143 -4.92 12.14 1.86
CA VAL A 143 -4.34 13.07 2.82
C VAL A 143 -4.67 12.56 4.21
N GLU A 144 -3.66 12.47 5.05
CA GLU A 144 -3.78 12.10 6.45
C GLU A 144 -3.34 13.27 7.32
N PHE A 145 -4.01 13.45 8.44
CA PHE A 145 -3.58 14.41 9.44
C PHE A 145 -3.64 13.79 10.83
N THR A 146 -2.70 14.16 11.67
CA THR A 146 -2.60 13.71 13.06
C THR A 146 -2.25 14.90 13.94
N LEU A 147 -3.10 15.18 14.92
CA LEU A 147 -2.86 16.13 15.99
C LEU A 147 -2.66 15.34 17.28
N GLN A 148 -1.48 15.41 17.84
CA GLN A 148 -1.12 14.66 19.05
C GLN A 148 -0.72 15.60 20.18
N ARG A 149 -1.36 15.45 21.32
CA ARG A 149 -0.87 15.96 22.57
C ARG A 149 -0.17 14.86 23.35
N TYR A 150 1.14 15.03 23.55
CA TYR A 150 1.94 14.11 24.36
C TYR A 150 1.54 14.20 25.82
N PHE A 151 1.80 13.12 26.56
CA PHE A 151 1.44 13.02 27.96
C PHE A 151 2.08 14.16 28.79
N ASN A 152 1.24 14.96 29.41
CA ASN A 152 1.63 16.05 30.30
C ASN A 152 0.47 16.39 31.24
N LYS A 153 0.76 16.60 32.53
CA LYS A 153 -0.25 16.87 33.57
C LYS A 153 -1.39 15.86 33.57
N ASN A 154 -1.03 14.57 33.53
CA ASN A 154 -1.92 13.40 33.68
C ASN A 154 -2.88 13.13 32.51
N TRP A 155 -2.71 13.73 31.33
CA TRP A 155 -3.50 13.40 30.18
C TRP A 155 -2.75 13.52 28.85
N HIS A 156 -3.20 12.76 27.88
CA HIS A 156 -2.77 12.82 26.47
C HIS A 156 -4.00 12.80 25.56
N ALA A 157 -3.85 13.20 24.33
CA ALA A 157 -4.88 13.12 23.30
C ALA A 157 -4.26 12.85 21.95
N LEU A 158 -4.93 12.05 21.15
CA LEU A 158 -4.61 11.79 19.75
C LEU A 158 -5.88 11.99 18.93
N PHE A 159 -5.79 12.84 17.93
CA PHE A 159 -6.81 13.02 16.93
C PHE A 159 -6.20 12.78 15.55
N SER A 160 -6.74 11.83 14.79
CA SER A 160 -6.29 11.51 13.44
C SER A 160 -7.47 11.40 12.49
N GLY A 161 -7.26 11.76 11.24
CA GLY A 161 -8.22 11.63 10.17
C GLY A 161 -7.53 11.38 8.85
N CYS A 162 -8.21 10.68 7.96
CA CYS A 162 -7.75 10.37 6.64
C CYS A 162 -8.88 10.58 5.64
N LEU A 163 -8.57 11.21 4.51
CA LEU A 163 -9.42 11.29 3.34
C LEU A 163 -8.66 10.63 2.19
N TYR A 164 -9.23 9.60 1.59
CA TYR A 164 -8.52 8.86 0.54
C TYR A 164 -9.48 8.33 -0.52
N ASN A 165 -8.95 8.16 -1.72
CA ASN A 165 -9.60 7.52 -2.84
C ASN A 165 -8.82 6.27 -3.23
N SER A 166 -9.52 5.18 -3.49
CA SER A 166 -8.95 3.90 -3.89
C SER A 166 -9.72 3.34 -5.07
N ARG A 167 -9.02 3.12 -6.19
CA ARG A 167 -9.61 2.67 -7.45
C ARG A 167 -8.87 1.51 -8.05
N TYR A 168 -9.58 0.72 -8.84
CA TYR A 168 -9.02 -0.42 -9.55
C TYR A 168 -9.64 -0.59 -10.93
N VAL A 169 -8.91 -1.27 -11.79
CA VAL A 169 -9.36 -1.75 -13.10
C VAL A 169 -9.20 -3.27 -13.11
N ALA A 170 -10.29 -3.97 -13.37
CA ALA A 170 -10.32 -5.43 -13.49
C ALA A 170 -10.20 -5.87 -14.96
N SER A 171 -10.45 -7.16 -15.25
CA SER A 171 -10.29 -7.74 -16.59
C SER A 171 -11.27 -7.19 -17.65
N ASP A 172 -12.35 -6.53 -17.25
CA ASP A 172 -13.27 -5.86 -18.17
C ASP A 172 -12.82 -4.44 -18.60
N GLY A 173 -11.68 -3.95 -18.07
CA GLY A 173 -11.13 -2.65 -18.40
C GLY A 173 -11.87 -1.44 -17.81
N ILE A 174 -12.85 -1.65 -16.93
CA ILE A 174 -13.65 -0.57 -16.35
C ILE A 174 -13.07 -0.16 -14.99
N GLU A 175 -12.80 1.14 -14.84
CA GLU A 175 -12.35 1.72 -13.56
C GLU A 175 -13.51 1.79 -12.54
N ARG A 176 -13.24 1.36 -11.31
CA ARG A 176 -14.20 1.34 -10.20
C ARG A 176 -13.56 1.80 -8.89
N ASN A 177 -14.40 2.31 -8.00
CA ASN A 177 -14.00 2.51 -6.61
C ASN A 177 -13.88 1.13 -5.92
N THR A 178 -12.89 1.00 -5.03
CA THR A 178 -12.85 -0.15 -4.12
C THR A 178 -13.89 -0.01 -3.02
N SER A 179 -14.22 -1.12 -2.34
CA SER A 179 -15.08 -1.13 -1.14
C SER A 179 -14.44 -0.39 0.05
N PHE A 180 -13.16 -0.04 -0.06
CA PHE A 180 -12.39 0.64 0.98
C PHE A 180 -12.29 2.15 0.76
N ASN A 181 -12.95 2.69 -0.27
CA ASN A 181 -12.88 4.12 -0.57
C ASN A 181 -13.45 4.95 0.59
N GLY A 182 -12.69 5.95 1.05
CA GLY A 182 -12.97 6.78 2.22
C GLY A 182 -13.31 8.24 1.91
N MET A 183 -13.80 8.51 0.67
CA MET A 183 -14.35 9.82 0.27
C MET A 183 -15.84 9.74 0.01
#